data_51c0b1cd065a58eb4363981811a90697
#
_entry.id   51c0b1cd065a58eb4363981811a90697
#
_cell.length_a   1.000
_cell.length_b   1.000
_cell.length_c   1.000
_cell.angle_alpha   90.00
_cell.angle_beta   90.00
_cell.angle_gamma   90.00
#
_symmetry.space_group_name_H-M   'P 1'
#
loop_
_entity.id
_entity.type
_entity.pdbx_description
1 polymer ?
#
loop_
_entity_poly.entity_id
_entity_poly.type
_entity_poly.pdbx_seq_one_letter_code
_entity_poly.pdbx_strand_id
1 'polypeptide(L)'
;MKNILILLFALFAVALKADDRTVPGRTLSVTPQNALIHLPEFRKRSYKVFIQDEKGIWQPIEVRNALVSSFSKHPQIWNDWENQKLLRDTMSYALFVRDFAKNVKVRVEPCFRFRNVEIRPVSYGIDYKRVKGGIEFELTDASQKVSVEFDGDRAENLFLFPDLPDVDKPAQDVPDVLYYGAGQHDAGRIVMKSNQTLYLDEGAFVYGYVVGKGIENVRIAGRGI
;
A
#
# COMPACT_ATOMS: atom_id res chain seq x y z
N MET A 1 31.59 -4.59 -13.54
CA MET A 1 30.48 -5.47 -13.15
C MET A 1 29.61 -4.71 -12.17
N LYS A 2 28.44 -4.24 -12.62
CA LYS A 2 27.51 -3.45 -11.77
C LYS A 2 26.58 -4.43 -11.07
N ASN A 3 26.70 -4.54 -9.75
CA ASN A 3 25.72 -5.24 -8.93
C ASN A 3 24.52 -4.29 -8.74
N ILE A 4 23.40 -4.59 -9.33
CA ILE A 4 22.16 -3.88 -9.05
C ILE A 4 21.47 -4.66 -7.94
N LEU A 5 21.54 -4.11 -6.73
CA LEU A 5 20.74 -4.55 -5.60
C LEU A 5 19.45 -3.70 -5.64
N ILE A 6 18.38 -4.26 -6.18
CA ILE A 6 17.08 -3.61 -6.11
C ILE A 6 16.46 -4.02 -4.79
N LEU A 7 16.55 -3.12 -3.79
CA LEU A 7 15.81 -3.27 -2.54
C LEU A 7 14.39 -2.74 -2.78
N LEU A 8 13.45 -3.65 -2.99
CA LEU A 8 12.03 -3.29 -2.82
C LEU A 8 11.78 -3.16 -1.31
N PHE A 9 11.66 -1.94 -0.82
CA PHE A 9 11.15 -1.68 0.52
C PHE A 9 9.66 -2.04 0.54
N ALA A 10 9.36 -3.33 0.74
CA ALA A 10 8.11 -3.66 1.39
C ALA A 10 8.25 -3.17 2.83
N LEU A 11 7.54 -2.11 3.18
CA LEU A 11 7.50 -1.50 4.51
C LEU A 11 6.86 -2.46 5.51
N PHE A 12 7.49 -3.61 5.79
CA PHE A 12 7.12 -4.50 6.88
C PHE A 12 8.25 -5.47 7.19
N ALA A 13 9.23 -5.01 7.96
CA ALA A 13 10.07 -5.95 8.69
C ALA A 13 9.48 -6.12 10.10
N VAL A 14 8.58 -7.07 10.25
CA VAL A 14 8.47 -7.75 11.54
C VAL A 14 9.64 -8.73 11.56
N ALA A 15 10.76 -8.35 12.18
CA ALA A 15 11.81 -9.30 12.48
C ALA A 15 11.31 -10.27 13.56
N LEU A 16 10.54 -11.28 13.14
CA LEU A 16 10.50 -12.54 13.86
C LEU A 16 11.86 -13.19 13.61
N LYS A 17 12.62 -13.45 14.67
CA LYS A 17 13.79 -14.33 14.61
C LYS A 17 13.37 -15.58 13.86
N ALA A 18 13.92 -15.77 12.66
CA ALA A 18 13.78 -17.02 11.93
C ALA A 18 14.48 -18.09 12.76
N ASP A 19 13.70 -18.95 13.40
CA ASP A 19 14.18 -20.25 13.85
C ASP A 19 14.34 -21.09 12.57
N ASP A 20 15.57 -21.51 12.30
CA ASP A 20 15.99 -22.23 11.09
C ASP A 20 15.44 -23.66 11.12
N ARG A 21 14.12 -23.78 11.05
CA ARG A 21 13.42 -25.06 10.84
C ARG A 21 12.49 -24.93 9.65
N THR A 22 12.98 -25.35 8.51
CA THR A 22 12.16 -25.63 7.33
C THR A 22 11.07 -26.65 7.70
N VAL A 23 9.85 -26.19 7.93
CA VAL A 23 8.66 -27.06 8.00
C VAL A 23 7.92 -26.92 6.68
N PRO A 24 7.93 -27.95 5.82
CA PRO A 24 7.12 -27.93 4.60
C PRO A 24 5.65 -27.99 4.96
N GLY A 25 4.85 -27.10 4.40
CA GLY A 25 3.40 -27.28 4.30
C GLY A 25 2.53 -26.63 5.36
N ARG A 26 2.90 -25.54 5.98
CA ARG A 26 1.97 -24.73 6.78
C ARG A 26 1.58 -23.46 6.02
N THR A 27 0.44 -23.50 5.35
CA THR A 27 -0.27 -22.32 4.89
C THR A 27 -0.73 -21.56 6.15
N LEU A 28 0.01 -20.52 6.53
CA LEU A 28 -0.45 -19.59 7.58
C LEU A 28 -1.56 -18.74 6.96
N SER A 29 -2.81 -19.09 7.23
CA SER A 29 -4.00 -18.32 6.84
C SER A 29 -4.20 -17.09 7.73
N VAL A 30 -3.15 -16.29 7.91
CA VAL A 30 -3.26 -15.01 8.61
C VAL A 30 -3.21 -13.92 7.55
N THR A 31 -4.37 -13.42 7.17
CA THR A 31 -4.43 -12.18 6.40
C THR A 31 -3.75 -11.07 7.21
N PRO A 32 -2.94 -10.19 6.59
CA PRO A 32 -2.31 -9.07 7.28
C PRO A 32 -3.28 -8.20 8.09
N GLN A 33 -4.54 -8.14 7.68
CA GLN A 33 -5.61 -7.50 8.43
C GLN A 33 -5.84 -8.14 9.81
N ASN A 34 -5.76 -9.46 9.94
CA ASN A 34 -6.00 -10.14 11.20
C ASN A 34 -4.83 -9.96 12.20
N ALA A 35 -3.61 -9.83 11.70
CA ALA A 35 -2.45 -9.55 12.56
C ALA A 35 -2.50 -8.16 13.19
N LEU A 36 -3.18 -7.19 12.54
CA LEU A 36 -3.32 -5.82 13.04
C LEU A 36 -4.52 -5.62 13.97
N ILE A 37 -5.54 -6.47 13.88
CA ILE A 37 -6.80 -6.36 14.64
C ILE A 37 -6.59 -6.67 16.13
N HIS A 38 -5.56 -7.40 16.51
CA HIS A 38 -5.33 -7.88 17.87
C HIS A 38 -4.33 -7.05 18.68
N LEU A 39 -3.91 -5.89 18.20
CA LEU A 39 -3.08 -4.99 18.98
C LEU A 39 -3.94 -3.87 19.58
N PRO A 40 -4.39 -3.99 20.85
CA PRO A 40 -5.35 -3.07 21.48
C PRO A 40 -4.83 -1.64 21.65
N GLU A 41 -3.55 -1.43 21.44
CA GLU A 41 -2.83 -0.18 21.72
C GLU A 41 -2.82 0.79 20.54
N PHE A 42 -3.27 0.36 19.36
CA PHE A 42 -3.26 1.19 18.17
C PHE A 42 -4.56 1.96 18.01
N ARG A 43 -4.49 3.27 18.12
CA ARG A 43 -5.59 4.15 17.72
C ARG A 43 -5.73 4.07 16.19
N LYS A 44 -6.63 3.23 15.75
CA LYS A 44 -6.98 3.11 14.36
C LYS A 44 -7.86 4.28 13.96
N ARG A 45 -7.35 5.23 13.20
CA ARG A 45 -8.21 6.12 12.44
C ARG A 45 -8.87 5.32 11.33
N SER A 46 -10.17 5.43 11.23
CA SER A 46 -10.94 4.72 10.20
C SER A 46 -11.47 5.71 9.19
N TYR A 47 -11.39 5.33 7.93
CA TYR A 47 -11.89 6.10 6.80
C TYR A 47 -12.79 5.23 5.96
N LYS A 48 -13.78 5.85 5.34
CA LYS A 48 -14.51 5.28 4.21
C LYS A 48 -14.16 6.08 2.98
N VAL A 49 -13.80 5.38 1.92
CA VAL A 49 -13.44 5.98 0.63
C VAL A 49 -14.41 5.50 -0.42
N PHE A 50 -14.86 6.42 -1.24
CA PHE A 50 -15.74 6.13 -2.37
C PHE A 50 -15.21 6.83 -3.61
N ILE A 51 -15.39 6.20 -4.75
CA ILE A 51 -15.21 6.82 -6.07
C ILE A 51 -16.53 6.80 -6.83
N GLN A 52 -16.78 7.84 -7.61
CA GLN A 52 -17.97 7.90 -8.43
C GLN A 52 -17.72 7.14 -9.74
N ASP A 53 -18.62 6.24 -10.09
CA ASP A 53 -18.59 5.54 -11.38
C ASP A 53 -19.11 6.43 -12.51
N GLU A 54 -19.10 5.91 -13.75
CA GLU A 54 -19.55 6.63 -14.94
C GLU A 54 -21.05 7.00 -14.91
N LYS A 55 -21.84 6.26 -14.12
CA LYS A 55 -23.27 6.51 -13.92
C LYS A 55 -23.55 7.51 -12.80
N GLY A 56 -22.50 8.01 -12.15
CA GLY A 56 -22.60 8.92 -11.01
C GLY A 56 -22.89 8.23 -9.68
N ILE A 57 -22.75 6.90 -9.60
CA ILE A 57 -23.00 6.12 -8.39
C ILE A 57 -21.69 6.01 -7.58
N TRP A 58 -21.77 6.24 -6.28
CA TRP A 58 -20.63 6.10 -5.37
C TRP A 58 -20.34 4.63 -5.06
N GLN A 59 -19.15 4.16 -5.45
CA GLN A 59 -18.65 2.82 -5.21
C GLN A 59 -17.66 2.85 -4.06
N PRO A 60 -17.83 2.00 -3.02
CA PRO A 60 -16.89 1.94 -1.92
C PRO A 60 -15.56 1.34 -2.36
N ILE A 61 -14.47 1.91 -1.84
CA ILE A 61 -13.11 1.39 -2.03
C ILE A 61 -12.60 0.86 -0.70
N GLU A 62 -11.95 -0.30 -0.74
CA GLU A 62 -11.33 -0.90 0.43
C GLU A 62 -10.23 -0.01 0.98
N VAL A 63 -10.33 0.34 2.27
CA VAL A 63 -9.28 1.04 3.00
C VAL A 63 -8.48 0.04 3.81
N ARG A 64 -7.20 0.01 3.56
CA ARG A 64 -6.23 -0.86 4.24
C ARG A 64 -5.38 -0.03 5.19
N ASN A 65 -4.70 -0.71 6.13
CA ASN A 65 -3.81 -0.07 7.08
C ASN A 65 -2.41 -0.68 6.99
N ALA A 66 -1.41 0.18 6.98
CA ALA A 66 -0.01 -0.18 7.05
C ALA A 66 0.55 0.19 8.43
N LEU A 67 1.38 -0.68 9.01
CA LEU A 67 2.14 -0.35 10.21
C LEU A 67 3.27 0.60 9.85
N VAL A 68 3.38 1.66 10.60
CA VAL A 68 4.46 2.65 10.45
C VAL A 68 5.13 2.91 11.80
N SER A 69 6.36 3.40 11.76
CA SER A 69 7.02 3.84 12.98
C SER A 69 6.43 5.17 13.43
N SER A 70 6.12 5.29 14.72
CA SER A 70 5.61 6.54 15.31
C SER A 70 6.71 7.53 15.73
N PHE A 71 7.89 7.45 15.16
CA PHE A 71 9.02 8.35 15.45
C PHE A 71 8.68 9.83 15.38
N SER A 72 7.78 10.21 14.47
CA SER A 72 7.35 11.61 14.32
C SER A 72 6.64 12.15 15.56
N LYS A 73 6.02 11.28 16.35
CA LYS A 73 5.30 11.65 17.59
C LYS A 73 6.19 11.61 18.83
N HIS A 74 7.28 10.87 18.77
CA HIS A 74 8.14 10.63 19.94
C HIS A 74 9.64 10.70 19.61
N PRO A 75 10.14 11.86 19.16
CA PRO A 75 11.55 12.00 18.76
C PRO A 75 12.56 11.74 19.89
N GLN A 76 12.11 11.81 21.14
CA GLN A 76 12.98 11.60 22.32
C GLN A 76 13.31 10.12 22.57
N ILE A 77 12.60 9.18 21.95
CA ILE A 77 12.79 7.73 22.15
C ILE A 77 13.74 7.16 21.08
N TRP A 78 14.34 8.02 20.28
CA TRP A 78 15.24 7.63 19.19
C TRP A 78 16.38 6.69 19.62
N ASN A 79 16.86 6.83 20.87
CA ASN A 79 17.96 6.02 21.41
C ASN A 79 17.50 4.81 22.25
N ASP A 80 16.21 4.57 22.37
CA ASP A 80 15.66 3.48 23.18
C ASP A 80 15.09 2.37 22.30
N TRP A 81 15.94 1.44 21.91
CA TRP A 81 15.59 0.31 21.07
C TRP A 81 14.51 -0.62 21.64
N GLU A 82 14.43 -0.73 22.97
CA GLU A 82 13.43 -1.58 23.61
C GLU A 82 12.03 -0.96 23.53
N ASN A 83 11.94 0.33 23.78
CA ASN A 83 10.69 1.06 23.69
C ASN A 83 10.27 1.37 22.23
N GLN A 84 11.21 1.45 21.29
CA GLN A 84 10.90 1.62 19.87
C GLN A 84 9.99 0.50 19.31
N LYS A 85 10.09 -0.71 19.84
CA LYS A 85 9.21 -1.83 19.44
C LYS A 85 7.75 -1.60 19.79
N LEU A 86 7.48 -0.73 20.74
CA LEU A 86 6.13 -0.41 21.23
C LEU A 86 5.52 0.78 20.47
N LEU A 87 6.35 1.60 19.81
CA LEU A 87 5.92 2.80 19.11
C LEU A 87 5.61 2.49 17.65
N ARG A 88 4.51 1.81 17.44
CA ARG A 88 3.97 1.56 16.10
C ARG A 88 2.66 2.31 15.94
N ASP A 89 2.46 2.86 14.78
CA ASP A 89 1.23 3.51 14.38
C ASP A 89 0.71 2.89 13.10
N THR A 90 -0.47 3.26 12.68
CA THR A 90 -1.05 2.80 11.43
C THR A 90 -1.34 3.96 10.53
N MET A 91 -0.96 3.84 9.25
CA MET A 91 -1.40 4.74 8.19
C MET A 91 -2.44 4.04 7.33
N SER A 92 -3.49 4.75 6.99
CA SER A 92 -4.54 4.23 6.13
C SER A 92 -4.23 4.50 4.67
N TYR A 93 -4.56 3.56 3.79
CA TYR A 93 -4.42 3.76 2.36
C TYR A 93 -5.53 3.05 1.58
N ALA A 94 -5.82 3.59 0.41
CA ALA A 94 -6.75 2.98 -0.53
C ALA A 94 -6.12 2.99 -1.94
N LEU A 95 -6.28 1.86 -2.63
CA LEU A 95 -5.84 1.65 -4.01
C LEU A 95 -7.09 1.53 -4.88
N PHE A 96 -7.09 2.15 -6.03
CA PHE A 96 -8.17 1.97 -6.99
C PHE A 96 -7.69 2.20 -8.42
N VAL A 97 -8.32 1.50 -9.34
CA VAL A 97 -8.00 1.53 -10.77
C VAL A 97 -9.14 2.21 -11.50
N ARG A 98 -8.82 3.20 -12.31
CA ARG A 98 -9.79 3.89 -13.18
C ARG A 98 -9.12 4.32 -14.49
N ASP A 99 -9.93 4.34 -15.52
CA ASP A 99 -9.62 5.09 -16.72
C ASP A 99 -9.84 6.58 -16.41
N PHE A 100 -8.79 7.38 -16.58
CA PHE A 100 -8.81 8.83 -16.37
C PHE A 100 -9.15 9.61 -17.65
N ALA A 101 -9.90 9.00 -18.57
CA ALA A 101 -10.49 9.75 -19.70
C ALA A 101 -11.41 10.89 -19.19
N LYS A 102 -11.88 10.78 -17.94
CA LYS A 102 -12.60 11.84 -17.21
C LYS A 102 -12.05 11.95 -15.79
N ASN A 103 -12.22 13.11 -15.18
CA ASN A 103 -11.89 13.32 -13.76
C ASN A 103 -12.61 12.30 -12.88
N VAL A 104 -11.89 11.78 -11.92
CA VAL A 104 -12.42 10.82 -10.94
C VAL A 104 -12.82 11.56 -9.67
N LYS A 105 -14.11 11.55 -9.37
CA LYS A 105 -14.59 12.11 -8.11
C LYS A 105 -14.36 11.13 -6.98
N VAL A 106 -13.78 11.63 -5.92
CA VAL A 106 -13.44 10.90 -4.71
C VAL A 106 -14.20 11.51 -3.53
N ARG A 107 -14.78 10.66 -2.69
CA ARG A 107 -15.35 11.05 -1.40
C ARG A 107 -14.60 10.34 -0.30
N VAL A 108 -14.20 11.09 0.71
CA VAL A 108 -13.55 10.58 1.93
C VAL A 108 -14.41 10.94 3.12
N GLU A 109 -14.81 9.94 3.89
CA GLU A 109 -15.58 10.07 5.11
C GLU A 109 -14.75 9.54 6.30
N PRO A 110 -14.11 10.42 7.09
CA PRO A 110 -13.43 9.99 8.30
C PRO A 110 -14.46 9.57 9.37
N CYS A 111 -14.16 8.51 10.11
CA CYS A 111 -15.01 8.03 11.20
C CYS A 111 -14.82 8.83 12.52
N PHE A 112 -14.34 10.06 12.41
CA PHE A 112 -14.12 11.00 13.52
C PHE A 112 -14.49 12.43 13.09
N ARG A 113 -14.62 13.34 14.07
CA ARG A 113 -14.87 14.76 13.81
C ARG A 113 -13.56 15.45 13.42
N PHE A 114 -13.63 16.35 12.46
CA PHE A 114 -12.50 17.14 12.00
C PHE A 114 -12.88 18.60 11.74
N ARG A 115 -11.89 19.47 11.81
CA ARG A 115 -12.02 20.93 11.55
C ARG A 115 -11.35 21.33 10.24
N ASN A 116 -10.13 20.83 10.03
CA ASN A 116 -9.30 21.21 8.89
C ASN A 116 -8.97 19.98 8.04
N VAL A 117 -8.78 20.22 6.76
CA VAL A 117 -8.33 19.21 5.81
C VAL A 117 -7.28 19.83 4.91
N GLU A 118 -6.23 19.10 4.64
CA GLU A 118 -5.23 19.42 3.64
C GLU A 118 -5.00 18.22 2.74
N ILE A 119 -5.02 18.42 1.42
CA ILE A 119 -4.70 17.40 0.43
C ILE A 119 -3.31 17.67 -0.10
N ARG A 120 -2.41 16.70 0.03
CA ARG A 120 -1.02 16.84 -0.39
C ARG A 120 -0.67 15.88 -1.52
N PRO A 121 0.29 16.22 -2.37
CA PRO A 121 1.07 17.46 -2.37
C PRO A 121 0.23 18.69 -2.76
N VAL A 122 0.41 19.80 -2.05
CA VAL A 122 -0.32 21.06 -2.32
C VAL A 122 -0.09 21.58 -3.74
N SER A 123 1.03 21.20 -4.35
CA SER A 123 1.36 21.57 -5.74
C SER A 123 0.38 21.03 -6.79
N TYR A 124 -0.44 20.04 -6.44
CA TYR A 124 -1.50 19.56 -7.33
C TYR A 124 -2.71 20.51 -7.41
N GLY A 125 -2.84 21.43 -6.47
CA GLY A 125 -3.92 22.41 -6.47
C GLY A 125 -5.31 21.77 -6.38
N ILE A 126 -5.44 20.68 -5.64
CA ILE A 126 -6.70 19.94 -5.52
C ILE A 126 -7.60 20.65 -4.52
N ASP A 127 -8.66 21.26 -5.02
CA ASP A 127 -9.73 21.82 -4.20
C ASP A 127 -10.67 20.73 -3.71
N TYR A 128 -11.24 20.94 -2.54
CA TYR A 128 -12.23 20.03 -1.99
C TYR A 128 -13.50 20.74 -1.53
N LYS A 129 -14.61 20.02 -1.58
CA LYS A 129 -15.91 20.44 -1.08
C LYS A 129 -16.23 19.67 0.19
N ARG A 130 -16.65 20.37 1.24
CA ARG A 130 -17.23 19.72 2.42
C ARG A 130 -18.61 19.19 2.14
N VAL A 131 -18.84 17.94 2.54
CA VAL A 131 -20.13 17.27 2.44
C VAL A 131 -20.52 16.70 3.80
N LYS A 132 -21.74 16.19 3.92
CA LYS A 132 -22.19 15.54 5.16
C LYS A 132 -21.30 14.33 5.46
N GLY A 133 -20.56 14.41 6.56
CA GLY A 133 -19.69 13.33 7.03
C GLY A 133 -18.27 13.31 6.47
N GLY A 134 -17.93 14.19 5.50
CA GLY A 134 -16.61 14.14 4.90
C GLY A 134 -16.31 15.25 3.89
N ILE A 135 -15.52 14.91 2.90
CA ILE A 135 -15.12 15.79 1.80
C ILE A 135 -15.27 15.09 0.44
N GLU A 136 -15.43 15.87 -0.59
CA GLU A 136 -15.36 15.44 -1.99
C GLU A 136 -14.35 16.29 -2.75
N PHE A 137 -13.60 15.67 -3.65
CA PHE A 137 -12.64 16.32 -4.54
C PHE A 137 -12.49 15.51 -5.84
N GLU A 138 -11.76 16.05 -6.79
CA GLU A 138 -11.52 15.40 -8.07
C GLU A 138 -10.03 15.14 -8.28
N LEU A 139 -9.73 13.96 -8.81
CA LEU A 139 -8.42 13.62 -9.36
C LEU A 139 -8.52 13.63 -10.88
N THR A 140 -7.57 14.25 -11.53
CA THR A 140 -7.56 14.44 -12.98
C THR A 140 -6.63 13.48 -13.71
N ASP A 141 -5.73 12.84 -12.97
CA ASP A 141 -4.70 11.95 -13.50
C ASP A 141 -4.33 10.86 -12.51
N ALA A 142 -4.00 9.66 -13.02
CA ALA A 142 -3.58 8.53 -12.21
C ALA A 142 -2.24 8.73 -11.49
N SER A 143 -1.43 9.69 -11.91
CA SER A 143 -0.18 10.05 -11.22
C SER A 143 -0.41 10.85 -9.94
N GLN A 144 -1.60 11.41 -9.74
CA GLN A 144 -1.97 12.17 -8.56
C GLN A 144 -2.14 11.27 -7.33
N LYS A 145 -1.04 10.72 -6.84
CA LYS A 145 -0.98 10.02 -5.55
C LYS A 145 -1.05 11.09 -4.46
N VAL A 146 -2.03 10.99 -3.58
CA VAL A 146 -2.29 12.03 -2.58
C VAL A 146 -2.37 11.49 -1.16
N SER A 147 -2.04 12.35 -0.18
CA SER A 147 -2.44 12.14 1.21
C SER A 147 -3.52 13.13 1.60
N VAL A 148 -4.50 12.67 2.33
CA VAL A 148 -5.56 13.49 2.93
C VAL A 148 -5.28 13.58 4.41
N GLU A 149 -4.92 14.77 4.87
CA GLU A 149 -4.54 15.07 6.25
C GLU A 149 -5.68 15.80 6.95
N PHE A 150 -6.09 15.28 8.10
CA PHE A 150 -7.13 15.88 8.92
C PHE A 150 -6.52 16.50 10.18
N ASP A 151 -6.84 17.76 10.44
CA ASP A 151 -6.40 18.55 11.62
C ASP A 151 -4.88 18.60 11.79
N GLY A 152 -4.12 18.52 10.68
CA GLY A 152 -2.67 18.62 10.67
C GLY A 152 -1.94 17.37 11.20
N ASP A 153 -2.65 16.30 11.45
CA ASP A 153 -2.03 15.03 11.85
C ASP A 153 -1.47 14.32 10.61
N ARG A 154 -0.14 14.32 10.49
CA ARG A 154 0.59 13.71 9.37
C ARG A 154 0.92 12.23 9.60
N ALA A 155 0.74 11.75 10.82
CA ALA A 155 1.08 10.38 11.18
C ALA A 155 -0.09 9.40 11.00
N GLU A 156 -1.33 9.90 10.95
CA GLU A 156 -2.54 9.11 10.81
C GLU A 156 -3.40 9.58 9.62
N ASN A 157 -2.76 9.96 8.53
CA ASN A 157 -3.43 10.40 7.32
C ASN A 157 -3.91 9.22 6.45
N LEU A 158 -4.72 9.57 5.45
CA LEU A 158 -5.17 8.61 4.44
C LEU A 158 -4.41 8.85 3.14
N PHE A 159 -3.73 7.81 2.65
CA PHE A 159 -3.13 7.83 1.31
C PHE A 159 -4.09 7.26 0.27
N LEU A 160 -4.17 7.92 -0.87
CA LEU A 160 -4.91 7.45 -2.03
C LEU A 160 -3.96 7.21 -3.19
N PHE A 161 -4.01 6.02 -3.73
CA PHE A 161 -3.19 5.57 -4.83
C PHE A 161 -4.07 5.20 -6.03
N PRO A 162 -4.50 6.19 -6.83
CA PRO A 162 -5.14 5.92 -8.11
C PRO A 162 -4.16 5.29 -9.08
N ASP A 163 -4.66 4.45 -9.98
CA ASP A 163 -3.87 3.84 -11.04
C ASP A 163 -4.70 3.61 -12.30
N LEU A 164 -4.02 3.45 -13.45
CA LEU A 164 -4.63 3.10 -14.71
C LEU A 164 -4.89 1.59 -14.80
N PRO A 165 -5.85 1.14 -15.62
CA PRO A 165 -5.97 -0.27 -15.96
C PRO A 165 -4.63 -0.81 -16.49
N ASP A 166 -4.28 -2.03 -16.07
CA ASP A 166 -3.05 -2.68 -16.54
C ASP A 166 -3.29 -3.27 -17.92
N VAL A 167 -2.74 -2.60 -18.94
CA VAL A 167 -2.87 -3.03 -20.33
C VAL A 167 -1.85 -4.09 -20.73
N ASP A 168 -0.77 -4.23 -19.94
CA ASP A 168 0.36 -5.12 -20.22
C ASP A 168 0.42 -6.30 -19.25
N LYS A 169 -0.72 -6.69 -18.68
CA LYS A 169 -0.80 -7.83 -17.78
C LYS A 169 -0.44 -9.12 -18.53
N PRO A 170 0.64 -9.82 -18.14
CA PRO A 170 0.99 -11.07 -18.79
C PRO A 170 0.00 -12.17 -18.41
N ALA A 171 -0.13 -13.17 -19.27
CA ALA A 171 -0.82 -14.42 -18.90
C ALA A 171 -0.02 -15.17 -17.83
N GLN A 172 -0.72 -15.96 -17.00
CA GLN A 172 -0.09 -16.64 -15.86
C GLN A 172 0.92 -17.71 -16.25
N ASP A 173 0.67 -18.43 -17.34
CA ASP A 173 1.45 -19.60 -17.76
C ASP A 173 2.42 -19.28 -18.91
N VAL A 174 2.89 -18.06 -19.00
CA VAL A 174 3.87 -17.66 -20.01
C VAL A 174 5.28 -18.02 -19.53
N PRO A 175 6.12 -18.65 -20.37
CA PRO A 175 7.52 -18.84 -20.06
C PRO A 175 8.19 -17.51 -19.66
N ASP A 176 9.15 -17.59 -18.75
CA ASP A 176 9.88 -16.42 -18.22
C ASP A 176 9.05 -15.37 -17.47
N VAL A 177 7.81 -15.69 -17.09
CA VAL A 177 7.00 -14.90 -16.19
C VAL A 177 6.87 -15.59 -14.83
N LEU A 178 7.39 -14.94 -13.79
CA LEU A 178 7.14 -15.31 -12.40
C LEU A 178 5.87 -14.57 -11.94
N TYR A 179 4.73 -15.26 -12.01
CA TYR A 179 3.43 -14.68 -11.77
C TYR A 179 2.93 -14.99 -10.36
N TYR A 180 2.58 -13.96 -9.60
CA TYR A 180 1.91 -14.07 -8.31
C TYR A 180 0.50 -13.48 -8.43
N GLY A 181 -0.51 -14.35 -8.43
CA GLY A 181 -1.92 -13.98 -8.46
C GLY A 181 -2.41 -13.42 -7.14
N ALA A 182 -3.68 -13.00 -7.09
CA ALA A 182 -4.30 -12.51 -5.87
C ALA A 182 -4.20 -13.54 -4.73
N GLY A 183 -3.88 -13.09 -3.52
CA GLY A 183 -3.68 -13.94 -2.35
C GLY A 183 -2.33 -13.70 -1.67
N GLN A 184 -2.07 -14.52 -0.64
CA GLN A 184 -0.84 -14.43 0.14
C GLN A 184 0.17 -15.48 -0.33
N HIS A 185 1.39 -15.05 -0.61
CA HIS A 185 2.49 -15.87 -1.10
C HIS A 185 3.71 -15.73 -0.19
N ASP A 186 4.18 -16.82 0.40
CA ASP A 186 5.46 -16.87 1.08
C ASP A 186 6.53 -17.33 0.08
N ALA A 187 7.08 -16.36 -0.65
CA ALA A 187 8.01 -16.60 -1.75
C ALA A 187 9.47 -16.66 -1.31
N GLY A 188 9.77 -16.15 -0.12
CA GLY A 188 11.13 -16.13 0.41
C GLY A 188 12.09 -15.43 -0.56
N ARG A 189 13.06 -16.17 -1.09
CA ARG A 189 14.05 -15.64 -2.04
C ARG A 189 13.62 -15.88 -3.49
N ILE A 190 13.25 -14.84 -4.18
CA ILE A 190 12.90 -14.85 -5.61
C ILE A 190 14.16 -14.57 -6.43
N VAL A 191 14.67 -15.58 -7.13
CA VAL A 191 15.87 -15.44 -7.96
C VAL A 191 15.46 -15.20 -9.41
N MET A 192 15.74 -14.02 -9.94
CA MET A 192 15.46 -13.68 -11.33
C MET A 192 16.64 -14.03 -12.26
N LYS A 193 16.30 -14.40 -13.48
CA LYS A 193 17.22 -14.62 -14.61
C LYS A 193 17.02 -13.51 -15.63
N SER A 194 17.95 -13.42 -16.58
CA SER A 194 17.78 -12.51 -17.73
C SER A 194 16.51 -12.83 -18.52
N ASN A 195 15.88 -11.79 -19.06
CA ASN A 195 14.66 -11.83 -19.84
C ASN A 195 13.40 -12.27 -19.06
N GLN A 196 13.44 -12.28 -17.73
CA GLN A 196 12.28 -12.62 -16.91
C GLN A 196 11.47 -11.41 -16.48
N THR A 197 10.16 -11.62 -16.37
CA THR A 197 9.23 -10.69 -15.75
C THR A 197 8.75 -11.28 -14.42
N LEU A 198 8.88 -10.51 -13.34
CA LEU A 198 8.16 -10.75 -12.09
C LEU A 198 6.89 -9.91 -12.12
N TYR A 199 5.74 -10.56 -12.06
CA TYR A 199 4.45 -9.88 -12.07
C TYR A 199 3.67 -10.18 -10.79
N LEU A 200 3.33 -9.12 -10.06
CA LEU A 200 2.51 -9.19 -8.86
C LEU A 200 1.10 -8.68 -9.20
N ASP A 201 0.14 -9.58 -9.32
CA ASP A 201 -1.22 -9.20 -9.70
C ASP A 201 -1.92 -8.37 -8.62
N GLU A 202 -2.99 -7.71 -8.99
CA GLU A 202 -3.84 -7.00 -8.03
C GLU A 202 -4.34 -7.95 -6.93
N GLY A 203 -4.14 -7.55 -5.67
CA GLY A 203 -4.47 -8.38 -4.51
C GLY A 203 -3.43 -9.46 -4.16
N ALA A 204 -2.29 -9.51 -4.84
CA ALA A 204 -1.16 -10.33 -4.41
C ALA A 204 -0.45 -9.69 -3.21
N PHE A 205 -0.14 -10.51 -2.19
CA PHE A 205 0.72 -10.14 -1.05
C PHE A 205 1.89 -11.11 -1.03
N VAL A 206 3.08 -10.64 -1.41
CA VAL A 206 4.26 -11.50 -1.58
C VAL A 206 5.29 -11.21 -0.50
N TYR A 207 5.48 -12.17 0.37
CA TYR A 207 6.52 -12.10 1.41
C TYR A 207 7.81 -12.67 0.86
N GLY A 208 8.79 -11.80 0.64
CA GLY A 208 10.05 -12.23 0.08
C GLY A 208 10.95 -11.08 -0.34
N TYR A 209 12.01 -11.45 -1.04
CA TYR A 209 12.95 -10.49 -1.63
C TYR A 209 13.46 -10.98 -2.97
N VAL A 210 13.72 -10.03 -3.86
CA VAL A 210 14.15 -10.30 -5.24
C VAL A 210 15.65 -10.21 -5.34
N VAL A 211 16.27 -11.19 -6.00
CA VAL A 211 17.71 -11.25 -6.24
C VAL A 211 17.99 -11.47 -7.71
N GLY A 212 18.90 -10.68 -8.26
CA GLY A 212 19.45 -10.86 -9.59
C GLY A 212 20.92 -10.44 -9.63
N LYS A 213 21.78 -11.23 -10.26
CA LYS A 213 23.19 -10.90 -10.41
C LYS A 213 23.63 -11.13 -11.85
N GLY A 214 24.15 -10.08 -12.50
CA GLY A 214 24.58 -10.15 -13.89
C GLY A 214 23.46 -10.50 -14.87
N ILE A 215 22.26 -10.02 -14.58
CA ILE A 215 21.05 -10.25 -15.41
C ILE A 215 20.72 -9.02 -16.22
N GLU A 216 20.06 -9.23 -17.36
CA GLU A 216 19.64 -8.19 -18.29
C GLU A 216 18.18 -8.41 -18.68
N ASN A 217 17.51 -7.34 -19.18
CA ASN A 217 16.14 -7.37 -19.68
C ASN A 217 15.13 -7.95 -18.68
N VAL A 218 15.21 -7.52 -17.42
CA VAL A 218 14.25 -7.93 -16.38
C VAL A 218 13.21 -6.85 -16.16
N ARG A 219 11.98 -7.29 -15.91
CA ARG A 219 10.86 -6.41 -15.56
C ARG A 219 10.29 -6.85 -14.23
N ILE A 220 9.95 -5.90 -13.37
CA ILE A 220 9.13 -6.11 -12.18
C ILE A 220 7.93 -5.20 -12.34
N ALA A 221 6.73 -5.78 -12.34
CA ALA A 221 5.50 -5.06 -12.62
C ALA A 221 4.31 -5.62 -11.85
N GLY A 222 3.18 -4.95 -11.93
CA GLY A 222 1.92 -5.33 -11.30
C GLY A 222 1.51 -4.38 -10.18
N ARG A 223 0.44 -4.74 -9.47
CA ARG A 223 -0.18 -3.95 -8.40
C ARG A 223 -0.23 -4.68 -7.06
N GLY A 224 0.39 -5.84 -6.97
CA GLY A 224 0.59 -6.57 -5.73
C GLY A 224 1.56 -5.84 -4.79
N ILE A 225 1.67 -6.31 -3.58
CA ILE A 225 2.51 -5.79 -2.50
C ILE A 225 3.47 -6.88 -2.05
#